data_6b7db72640109734ee8727f18402795d
#
_entry.id   6b7db72640109734ee8727f18402795d
#
_cell.length_a   1.000
_cell.length_b   1.000
_cell.length_c   1.000
_cell.angle_alpha   90.00
_cell.angle_beta   90.00
_cell.angle_gamma   90.00
#
_symmetry.space_group_name_H-M   'P 1'
#
loop_
_entity.id
_entity.type
_entity.pdbx_description
1 polymer ?
#
loop_
_entity_poly.entity_id
_entity_poly.type
_entity_poly.pdbx_seq_one_letter_code
_entity_poly.pdbx_strand_id
1 'polypeptide(L)'
;VVWTIWADPSYSTALFTSSKNDDTGEVTRTADPAALQEVSTQITLRLLSGDGESLDSVDTSSAAYQTQYQAVYDALSKSDSAYQTLATKVNNAIKLSIEQYVTAYNKAHKKADADKGIRKGRISVSSTKSFQRDYPYGAFAAAVLGFCDADGYGTYGLEKSYESTLAGVNGRTITLRNAYGNAIADENATTYAAKDGSNLVLSLDVNIQEVAERYLNEAISANNVENRGAAIVMNVKTGAILAMASKPDFDPNNALDYTANEAYLNELVHAEPELYGIYLKNEDGSYVTDANGNKVLDPEGDYSGYYRDIQWKNKTITELYYPGSVF
;
A
#
# COMPACT_ATOMS: atom_id res chain seq x y z
N VAL A 1 8.43 10.49 -5.34
CA VAL A 1 8.04 11.10 -4.06
C VAL A 1 6.54 11.12 -3.99
N VAL A 2 5.99 10.60 -2.91
CA VAL A 2 4.57 10.61 -2.59
C VAL A 2 4.35 11.19 -1.19
N TRP A 3 3.10 11.43 -0.84
CA TRP A 3 2.74 12.05 0.42
C TRP A 3 1.71 11.22 1.16
N THR A 4 1.84 11.14 2.47
CA THR A 4 0.78 10.69 3.37
C THR A 4 0.06 11.91 3.88
N ILE A 5 -1.25 12.00 3.62
CA ILE A 5 -2.12 13.06 4.16
C ILE A 5 -2.72 12.55 5.46
N TRP A 6 -2.60 13.33 6.51
CA TRP A 6 -3.12 13.00 7.83
C TRP A 6 -3.75 14.19 8.50
N ALA A 7 -4.66 13.94 9.40
CA ALA A 7 -5.34 14.96 10.18
C ALA A 7 -5.04 14.81 11.68
N ASP A 8 -5.13 15.94 12.38
CA ASP A 8 -5.21 16.01 13.84
C ASP A 8 -6.63 16.46 14.21
N PRO A 9 -7.58 15.53 14.40
CA PRO A 9 -8.94 15.87 14.82
C PRO A 9 -8.99 16.54 16.18
N SER A 10 -8.09 16.21 17.11
CA SER A 10 -8.02 16.81 18.43
C SER A 10 -7.74 18.33 18.35
N TYR A 11 -7.06 18.76 17.28
CA TYR A 11 -6.74 20.16 17.01
C TYR A 11 -7.70 20.83 16.00
N SER A 12 -8.62 20.06 15.43
CA SER A 12 -9.56 20.51 14.40
C SER A 12 -10.83 21.11 15.04
N THR A 13 -10.70 22.31 15.60
CA THR A 13 -11.76 22.95 16.38
C THR A 13 -12.96 23.38 15.54
N ALA A 14 -12.87 23.41 14.20
CA ALA A 14 -13.99 23.70 13.31
C ALA A 14 -14.96 22.53 13.20
N LEU A 15 -14.48 21.30 13.42
CA LEU A 15 -15.27 20.08 13.25
C LEU A 15 -16.07 19.69 14.48
N PHE A 16 -15.89 20.41 15.59
CA PHE A 16 -16.52 20.07 16.88
C PHE A 16 -16.99 21.34 17.62
N THR A 17 -18.14 21.21 18.24
CA THR A 17 -18.59 22.15 19.28
C THR A 17 -18.08 21.66 20.62
N SER A 18 -17.66 22.59 21.49
CA SER A 18 -17.17 22.25 22.83
C SER A 18 -18.08 22.89 23.88
N SER A 19 -18.59 22.11 24.79
CA SER A 19 -19.29 22.53 25.99
C SER A 19 -18.44 22.19 27.22
N LYS A 20 -18.42 23.10 28.19
CA LYS A 20 -17.74 22.88 29.47
C LYS A 20 -18.82 22.73 30.55
N ASN A 21 -18.75 21.67 31.30
CA ASN A 21 -19.57 21.52 32.48
C ASN A 21 -19.02 22.45 33.58
N ASP A 22 -19.83 23.37 34.06
CA ASP A 22 -19.40 24.37 35.03
C ASP A 22 -19.13 23.80 36.43
N ASP A 23 -19.74 22.65 36.77
CA ASP A 23 -19.58 22.00 38.06
C ASP A 23 -18.36 21.11 38.11
N THR A 24 -18.09 20.35 37.04
CA THR A 24 -16.98 19.38 36.97
C THR A 24 -15.75 19.92 36.26
N GLY A 25 -15.90 21.01 35.51
CA GLY A 25 -14.84 21.54 34.64
C GLY A 25 -14.55 20.69 33.40
N GLU A 26 -15.29 19.59 33.20
CA GLU A 26 -15.13 18.66 32.08
C GLU A 26 -15.53 19.31 30.76
N VAL A 27 -14.69 19.12 29.72
CA VAL A 27 -14.97 19.65 28.37
C VAL A 27 -15.43 18.48 27.48
N THR A 28 -16.70 18.57 27.08
CA THR A 28 -17.27 17.60 26.11
C THR A 28 -17.17 18.21 24.71
N ARG A 29 -16.69 17.41 23.75
CA ARG A 29 -16.62 17.77 22.33
C ARG A 29 -17.67 16.99 21.56
N THR A 30 -18.56 17.71 20.90
CA THR A 30 -19.60 17.11 20.05
C THR A 30 -19.31 17.44 18.60
N ALA A 31 -19.36 16.43 17.74
CA ALA A 31 -19.16 16.58 16.31
C ALA A 31 -20.16 17.58 15.71
N ASP A 32 -19.69 18.44 14.80
CA ASP A 32 -20.51 19.25 13.92
C ASP A 32 -20.72 18.49 12.60
N PRO A 33 -21.89 17.87 12.37
CA PRO A 33 -22.09 17.01 11.20
C PRO A 33 -21.97 17.79 9.88
N ALA A 34 -22.38 19.06 9.84
CA ALA A 34 -22.32 19.86 8.63
C ALA A 34 -20.88 20.21 8.25
N ALA A 35 -20.07 20.61 9.22
CA ALA A 35 -18.66 20.89 9.01
C ALA A 35 -17.88 19.62 8.63
N LEU A 36 -18.15 18.48 9.29
CA LEU A 36 -17.54 17.19 8.96
C LEU A 36 -17.90 16.76 7.53
N GLN A 37 -19.17 16.87 7.15
CA GLN A 37 -19.62 16.54 5.80
C GLN A 37 -18.95 17.42 4.75
N GLU A 38 -18.90 18.72 4.95
CA GLU A 38 -18.26 19.66 4.02
C GLU A 38 -16.77 19.31 3.83
N VAL A 39 -16.02 19.22 4.94
CA VAL A 39 -14.58 18.99 4.89
C VAL A 39 -14.26 17.61 4.32
N SER A 40 -15.00 16.57 4.71
CA SER A 40 -14.81 15.21 4.17
C SER A 40 -15.09 15.16 2.68
N THR A 41 -16.17 15.80 2.20
CA THR A 41 -16.47 15.90 0.76
C THR A 41 -15.33 16.58 0.01
N GLN A 42 -14.88 17.72 0.48
CA GLN A 42 -13.86 18.50 -0.20
C GLN A 42 -12.47 17.82 -0.23
N ILE A 43 -12.10 17.09 0.80
CA ILE A 43 -10.88 16.30 0.82
C ILE A 43 -11.02 15.09 -0.11
N THR A 44 -12.14 14.37 -0.05
CA THR A 44 -12.37 13.17 -0.88
C THR A 44 -12.37 13.50 -2.37
N LEU A 45 -13.03 14.57 -2.78
CA LEU A 45 -13.02 15.03 -4.17
C LEU A 45 -11.60 15.26 -4.68
N ARG A 46 -10.74 15.92 -3.88
CA ARG A 46 -9.35 16.17 -4.25
C ARG A 46 -8.53 14.89 -4.32
N LEU A 47 -8.74 13.97 -3.40
CA LEU A 47 -8.04 12.68 -3.40
C LEU A 47 -8.35 11.86 -4.65
N LEU A 48 -9.57 11.94 -5.18
CA LEU A 48 -10.03 11.12 -6.30
C LEU A 48 -9.95 11.83 -7.67
N SER A 49 -9.71 13.15 -7.71
CA SER A 49 -9.64 13.91 -8.97
C SER A 49 -8.37 13.61 -9.80
N GLY A 50 -7.39 12.92 -9.22
CA GLY A 50 -6.12 12.60 -9.87
C GLY A 50 -5.14 13.77 -9.96
N ASP A 51 -5.59 14.97 -10.20
CA ASP A 51 -4.81 16.23 -10.29
C ASP A 51 -5.03 17.17 -9.09
N GLY A 52 -6.04 16.91 -8.27
CA GLY A 52 -6.45 17.75 -7.14
C GLY A 52 -7.27 18.99 -7.52
N GLU A 53 -7.52 19.23 -8.81
CA GLU A 53 -8.19 20.43 -9.34
C GLU A 53 -9.50 20.11 -10.07
N SER A 54 -9.54 19.02 -10.83
CA SER A 54 -10.69 18.59 -11.65
C SER A 54 -11.80 17.95 -10.80
N LEU A 55 -12.31 18.65 -9.79
CA LEU A 55 -13.23 18.10 -8.80
C LEU A 55 -14.58 17.67 -9.40
N ASP A 56 -15.05 18.36 -10.43
CA ASP A 56 -16.31 18.06 -11.12
C ASP A 56 -16.24 16.75 -11.94
N SER A 57 -15.04 16.23 -12.20
CA SER A 57 -14.83 14.96 -12.89
C SER A 57 -15.06 13.75 -11.99
N VAL A 58 -15.14 13.93 -10.69
CA VAL A 58 -15.29 12.83 -9.72
C VAL A 58 -16.75 12.39 -9.64
N ASP A 59 -17.01 11.14 -9.99
CA ASP A 59 -18.33 10.53 -9.81
C ASP A 59 -18.60 10.25 -8.33
N THR A 60 -19.39 11.12 -7.71
CA THR A 60 -19.76 11.02 -6.29
C THR A 60 -20.73 9.87 -6.00
N SER A 61 -21.31 9.24 -7.01
CA SER A 61 -22.17 8.05 -6.85
C SER A 61 -21.37 6.74 -6.86
N SER A 62 -20.10 6.78 -7.25
CA SER A 62 -19.25 5.61 -7.35
C SER A 62 -18.95 4.96 -6.00
N ALA A 63 -18.78 3.64 -5.97
CA ALA A 63 -18.36 2.92 -4.77
C ALA A 63 -17.00 3.41 -4.24
N ALA A 64 -16.09 3.78 -5.13
CA ALA A 64 -14.79 4.32 -4.78
C ALA A 64 -14.91 5.63 -4.00
N TYR A 65 -15.80 6.54 -4.46
CA TYR A 65 -16.05 7.78 -3.74
C TYR A 65 -16.66 7.51 -2.36
N GLN A 66 -17.70 6.67 -2.28
CA GLN A 66 -18.38 6.38 -1.01
C GLN A 66 -17.41 5.76 0.02
N THR A 67 -16.58 4.83 -0.41
CA THR A 67 -15.59 4.19 0.44
C THR A 67 -14.55 5.21 0.95
N GLN A 68 -13.99 6.02 0.07
CA GLN A 68 -12.99 7.02 0.44
C GLN A 68 -13.60 8.13 1.33
N TYR A 69 -14.81 8.56 1.00
CA TYR A 69 -15.55 9.56 1.80
C TYR A 69 -15.78 9.06 3.21
N GLN A 70 -16.27 7.82 3.36
CA GLN A 70 -16.53 7.25 4.69
C GLN A 70 -15.23 7.13 5.50
N ALA A 71 -14.14 6.70 4.87
CA ALA A 71 -12.84 6.61 5.54
C ALA A 71 -12.34 7.98 6.04
N VAL A 72 -12.48 9.02 5.21
CA VAL A 72 -12.09 10.39 5.59
C VAL A 72 -13.01 10.94 6.69
N TYR A 73 -14.32 10.73 6.58
CA TYR A 73 -15.31 11.16 7.57
C TYR A 73 -15.04 10.52 8.94
N ASP A 74 -14.86 9.20 8.97
CA ASP A 74 -14.59 8.45 10.20
C ASP A 74 -13.27 8.88 10.86
N ALA A 75 -12.25 9.13 10.06
CA ALA A 75 -10.96 9.60 10.53
C ALA A 75 -11.08 11.00 11.18
N LEU A 76 -11.80 11.94 10.53
CA LEU A 76 -12.00 13.30 11.03
C LEU A 76 -12.93 13.37 12.24
N SER A 77 -13.81 12.37 12.42
CA SER A 77 -14.77 12.30 13.53
C SER A 77 -14.14 11.92 14.87
N LYS A 78 -12.90 11.43 14.90
CA LYS A 78 -12.22 10.98 16.12
C LYS A 78 -11.63 12.11 16.93
N SER A 79 -12.49 12.82 17.68
CA SER A 79 -12.18 14.06 18.41
C SER A 79 -10.95 14.02 19.31
N ASP A 80 -10.58 12.83 19.79
CA ASP A 80 -9.50 12.65 20.78
C ASP A 80 -8.19 12.21 20.14
N SER A 81 -8.18 11.99 18.82
CA SER A 81 -6.99 11.55 18.11
C SER A 81 -6.15 12.70 17.59
N ALA A 82 -4.87 12.69 17.89
CA ALA A 82 -3.90 13.65 17.35
C ALA A 82 -3.35 13.25 15.98
N TYR A 83 -3.60 12.03 15.52
CA TYR A 83 -3.13 11.54 14.22
C TYR A 83 -4.12 10.57 13.60
N GLN A 84 -4.66 10.90 12.44
CA GLN A 84 -5.49 10.03 11.63
C GLN A 84 -5.06 10.12 10.17
N THR A 85 -4.67 9.01 9.57
CA THR A 85 -4.34 8.95 8.14
C THR A 85 -5.60 9.10 7.30
N LEU A 86 -5.58 10.03 6.35
CA LEU A 86 -6.67 10.25 5.39
C LEU A 86 -6.40 9.58 4.06
N ALA A 87 -5.14 9.60 3.61
CA ALA A 87 -4.69 8.91 2.40
C ALA A 87 -3.17 8.73 2.41
N THR A 88 -2.71 7.68 1.74
CA THR A 88 -1.29 7.40 1.50
C THR A 88 -0.99 7.45 -0.01
N LYS A 89 0.29 7.52 -0.37
CA LYS A 89 0.75 7.50 -1.77
C LYS A 89 0.17 8.63 -2.64
N VAL A 90 -0.16 9.75 -2.02
CA VAL A 90 -0.75 10.92 -2.70
C VAL A 90 0.32 11.65 -3.49
N ASN A 91 0.02 12.05 -4.72
CA ASN A 91 0.91 12.85 -5.54
C ASN A 91 1.02 14.30 -5.05
N ASN A 92 2.00 15.04 -5.56
CA ASN A 92 2.25 16.41 -5.11
C ASN A 92 1.14 17.40 -5.51
N ALA A 93 0.45 17.20 -6.63
CA ALA A 93 -0.63 18.09 -7.07
C ALA A 93 -1.82 18.00 -6.11
N ILE A 94 -2.28 16.79 -5.81
CA ILE A 94 -3.35 16.53 -4.85
C ILE A 94 -2.98 17.08 -3.46
N LYS A 95 -1.74 16.83 -3.00
CA LYS A 95 -1.24 17.36 -1.73
C LYS A 95 -1.36 18.88 -1.66
N LEU A 96 -0.88 19.59 -2.69
CA LEU A 96 -0.95 21.04 -2.75
C LEU A 96 -2.39 21.56 -2.76
N SER A 97 -3.28 20.91 -3.52
CA SER A 97 -4.70 21.27 -3.56
C SER A 97 -5.38 21.12 -2.20
N ILE A 98 -5.07 20.05 -1.45
CA ILE A 98 -5.60 19.87 -0.09
C ILE A 98 -5.05 20.95 0.85
N GLU A 99 -3.77 21.26 0.81
CA GLU A 99 -3.16 22.31 1.63
C GLU A 99 -3.73 23.69 1.33
N GLN A 100 -4.00 24.00 0.07
CA GLN A 100 -4.66 25.24 -0.35
C GLN A 100 -6.10 25.31 0.19
N TYR A 101 -6.86 24.23 0.05
CA TYR A 101 -8.21 24.15 0.61
C TYR A 101 -8.20 24.36 2.13
N VAL A 102 -7.34 23.65 2.86
CA VAL A 102 -7.22 23.78 4.33
C VAL A 102 -6.85 25.21 4.73
N THR A 103 -5.95 25.82 3.99
CA THR A 103 -5.53 27.23 4.24
C THR A 103 -6.70 28.19 4.00
N ALA A 104 -7.44 28.02 2.90
CA ALA A 104 -8.60 28.85 2.57
C ALA A 104 -9.73 28.67 3.61
N TYR A 105 -10.04 27.42 3.96
CA TYR A 105 -11.03 27.09 4.99
C TYR A 105 -10.69 27.75 6.32
N ASN A 106 -9.45 27.58 6.79
CA ASN A 106 -8.99 28.14 8.05
C ASN A 106 -9.01 29.68 8.04
N LYS A 107 -8.79 30.31 6.89
CA LYS A 107 -8.89 31.75 6.72
C LYS A 107 -10.34 32.22 6.79
N ALA A 108 -11.26 31.54 6.12
CA ALA A 108 -12.69 31.88 6.08
C ALA A 108 -13.38 31.70 7.44
N HIS A 109 -13.00 30.66 8.19
CA HIS A 109 -13.62 30.29 9.46
C HIS A 109 -12.88 30.85 10.69
N LYS A 110 -11.91 31.75 10.49
CA LYS A 110 -11.15 32.35 11.56
C LYS A 110 -12.07 33.23 12.41
N LYS A 111 -12.65 32.67 13.47
CA LYS A 111 -13.39 33.47 14.48
C LYS A 111 -12.39 34.22 15.33
N ALA A 112 -12.59 35.56 15.42
CA ALA A 112 -11.83 36.43 16.28
C ALA A 112 -12.31 36.26 17.74
N ASP A 113 -11.83 35.22 18.41
CA ASP A 113 -11.86 35.08 19.86
C ASP A 113 -10.42 35.30 20.36
N ALA A 114 -9.96 36.55 20.26
CA ALA A 114 -8.62 36.93 20.68
C ALA A 114 -8.44 36.85 22.21
N ASP A 115 -9.53 36.86 23.00
CA ASP A 115 -9.46 37.00 24.45
C ASP A 115 -9.17 35.72 25.23
N LYS A 116 -9.15 34.53 24.59
CA LYS A 116 -8.93 33.26 25.29
C LYS A 116 -7.86 32.35 24.71
N GLY A 117 -7.08 32.80 23.74
CA GLY A 117 -5.98 32.01 23.16
C GLY A 117 -6.43 30.74 22.42
N ILE A 118 -7.72 30.46 22.31
CA ILE A 118 -8.27 29.29 21.64
C ILE A 118 -8.55 29.65 20.18
N ARG A 119 -7.83 29.04 19.25
CA ARG A 119 -8.08 29.17 17.81
C ARG A 119 -9.33 28.39 17.42
N LYS A 120 -10.52 29.01 17.54
CA LYS A 120 -11.77 28.41 17.06
C LYS A 120 -11.88 28.50 15.55
N GLY A 121 -12.52 27.50 14.93
CA GLY A 121 -12.81 27.46 13.49
C GLY A 121 -11.64 26.99 12.62
N ARG A 122 -10.80 26.10 13.12
CA ARG A 122 -9.66 25.54 12.37
C ARG A 122 -9.84 24.06 12.11
N ILE A 123 -9.44 23.61 10.92
CA ILE A 123 -9.13 22.19 10.62
C ILE A 123 -7.61 22.02 10.59
N SER A 124 -7.12 20.90 11.11
CA SER A 124 -5.71 20.52 11.13
C SER A 124 -5.50 19.30 10.24
N VAL A 125 -5.04 19.56 9.02
CA VAL A 125 -4.63 18.56 8.07
C VAL A 125 -3.22 18.89 7.64
N SER A 126 -2.37 17.88 7.59
CA SER A 126 -0.94 18.01 7.28
C SER A 126 -0.51 16.91 6.34
N SER A 127 0.67 17.05 5.81
CA SER A 127 1.26 16.07 4.90
C SER A 127 2.66 15.67 5.36
N THR A 128 2.98 14.39 5.23
CA THR A 128 4.32 13.87 5.47
C THR A 128 4.87 13.29 4.18
N LYS A 129 6.09 13.70 3.82
CA LYS A 129 6.78 13.20 2.64
C LYS A 129 7.15 11.74 2.83
N SER A 130 6.86 10.94 1.81
CA SER A 130 7.22 9.53 1.75
C SER A 130 7.83 9.19 0.40
N PHE A 131 8.48 8.06 0.32
CA PHE A 131 9.02 7.51 -0.93
C PHE A 131 8.25 6.24 -1.25
N GLN A 132 7.97 6.04 -2.53
CA GLN A 132 7.39 4.82 -3.04
C GLN A 132 8.35 4.26 -4.09
N ARG A 133 8.55 2.94 -4.05
CA ARG A 133 9.21 2.23 -5.14
C ARG A 133 8.28 2.23 -6.35
N ASP A 134 8.81 2.52 -7.50
CA ASP A 134 8.08 2.55 -8.77
C ASP A 134 8.71 1.54 -9.73
N TYR A 135 7.86 0.73 -10.36
CA TYR A 135 8.23 -0.30 -11.32
C TYR A 135 7.64 0.10 -12.69
N PRO A 136 8.37 0.92 -13.48
CA PRO A 136 7.82 1.57 -14.66
C PRO A 136 7.41 0.60 -15.78
N TYR A 137 7.89 -0.64 -15.74
CA TYR A 137 7.55 -1.68 -16.71
C TYR A 137 6.49 -2.67 -16.22
N GLY A 138 5.81 -2.37 -15.11
CA GLY A 138 4.74 -3.21 -14.56
C GLY A 138 5.23 -4.62 -14.25
N ALA A 139 4.54 -5.63 -14.79
CA ALA A 139 4.83 -7.05 -14.52
C ALA A 139 6.16 -7.57 -15.11
N PHE A 140 6.89 -6.75 -15.87
CA PHE A 140 8.16 -7.14 -16.48
C PHE A 140 9.18 -7.59 -15.44
N ALA A 141 9.69 -8.82 -15.59
CA ALA A 141 10.63 -9.46 -14.68
C ALA A 141 10.20 -9.47 -13.20
N ALA A 142 8.90 -9.35 -12.92
CA ALA A 142 8.34 -9.15 -11.57
C ALA A 142 8.79 -10.22 -10.57
N ALA A 143 8.77 -11.49 -10.97
CA ALA A 143 9.17 -12.60 -10.12
C ALA A 143 10.67 -12.59 -9.75
N VAL A 144 11.50 -11.90 -10.55
CA VAL A 144 12.94 -11.71 -10.27
C VAL A 144 13.14 -10.47 -9.43
N LEU A 145 12.57 -9.32 -9.85
CA LEU A 145 12.73 -8.05 -9.17
C LEU A 145 12.11 -8.11 -7.78
N GLY A 146 10.92 -8.69 -7.67
CA GLY A 146 10.14 -8.64 -6.45
C GLY A 146 9.49 -7.29 -6.24
N PHE A 147 9.18 -6.95 -5.01
CA PHE A 147 8.54 -5.68 -4.64
C PHE A 147 8.90 -5.26 -3.22
N CYS A 148 8.65 -3.97 -2.94
CA CYS A 148 8.74 -3.39 -1.61
C CYS A 148 7.35 -3.20 -1.00
N ASP A 149 7.27 -3.23 0.33
CA ASP A 149 6.07 -2.87 1.07
C ASP A 149 5.79 -1.36 1.05
N ALA A 150 4.74 -0.95 1.77
CA ALA A 150 4.34 0.46 1.87
C ALA A 150 5.38 1.34 2.57
N ASP A 151 6.22 0.76 3.39
CA ASP A 151 7.29 1.45 4.14
C ASP A 151 8.61 1.48 3.35
N GLY A 152 8.65 0.79 2.19
CA GLY A 152 9.79 0.75 1.29
C GLY A 152 10.77 -0.38 1.57
N TYR A 153 10.41 -1.34 2.43
CA TYR A 153 11.24 -2.53 2.69
C TYR A 153 11.00 -3.60 1.63
N GLY A 154 12.09 -4.19 1.12
CA GLY A 154 12.03 -5.28 0.16
C GLY A 154 11.35 -6.53 0.75
N THR A 155 10.22 -6.91 0.16
CA THR A 155 9.38 -8.02 0.66
C THR A 155 9.65 -9.30 -0.10
N TYR A 156 9.98 -9.21 -1.39
CA TYR A 156 10.18 -10.35 -2.26
C TYR A 156 11.29 -10.11 -3.29
N GLY A 157 11.79 -11.17 -3.93
CA GLY A 157 12.74 -11.11 -5.05
C GLY A 157 14.07 -10.45 -4.70
N LEU A 158 14.66 -9.76 -5.67
CA LEU A 158 15.91 -9.01 -5.51
C LEU A 158 15.78 -7.83 -4.55
N GLU A 159 14.62 -7.19 -4.49
CA GLU A 159 14.35 -6.12 -3.52
C GLU A 159 14.59 -6.60 -2.09
N LYS A 160 14.08 -7.81 -1.75
CA LYS A 160 14.33 -8.44 -0.44
C LYS A 160 15.77 -8.91 -0.26
N SER A 161 16.30 -9.58 -1.27
CA SER A 161 17.62 -10.23 -1.17
C SER A 161 18.76 -9.21 -1.04
N TYR A 162 18.58 -8.03 -1.62
CA TYR A 162 19.54 -6.93 -1.62
C TYR A 162 19.08 -5.71 -0.83
N GLU A 163 18.10 -5.87 0.07
CA GLU A 163 17.55 -4.80 0.90
C GLU A 163 18.66 -3.98 1.57
N SER A 164 19.63 -4.62 2.19
CA SER A 164 20.75 -3.94 2.87
C SER A 164 21.63 -3.10 1.94
N THR A 165 21.58 -3.37 0.63
CA THR A 165 22.35 -2.65 -0.40
C THR A 165 21.51 -1.54 -1.04
N LEU A 166 20.24 -1.85 -1.29
CA LEU A 166 19.29 -0.95 -1.97
C LEU A 166 18.72 0.09 -1.02
N ALA A 167 18.42 -0.29 0.22
CA ALA A 167 17.96 0.64 1.24
C ALA A 167 19.08 1.57 1.65
N GLY A 168 18.78 2.86 1.72
CA GLY A 168 19.67 3.83 2.31
C GLY A 168 19.64 3.80 3.83
N VAL A 169 20.27 4.76 4.44
CA VAL A 169 20.20 5.00 5.88
C VAL A 169 19.47 6.30 6.12
N ASN A 170 18.37 6.24 6.85
CA ASN A 170 17.61 7.42 7.20
C ASN A 170 18.44 8.38 8.05
N GLY A 171 18.43 9.66 7.68
CA GLY A 171 18.99 10.70 8.52
C GLY A 171 18.23 10.82 9.84
N ARG A 172 18.92 11.25 10.89
CA ARG A 172 18.30 11.51 12.19
C ARG A 172 18.89 12.73 12.84
N THR A 173 18.05 13.49 13.54
CA THR A 173 18.48 14.60 14.38
C THR A 173 18.17 14.25 15.83
N ILE A 174 19.20 14.31 16.68
CA ILE A 174 19.08 14.12 18.12
C ILE A 174 19.02 15.53 18.71
N THR A 175 17.91 15.86 19.38
CA THR A 175 17.69 17.17 20.00
C THR A 175 16.89 17.01 21.30
N LEU A 176 17.06 17.94 22.21
CA LEU A 176 16.22 18.03 23.41
C LEU A 176 14.83 18.52 23.04
N ARG A 177 13.81 17.97 23.70
CA ARG A 177 12.42 18.43 23.57
C ARG A 177 11.87 18.84 24.91
N ASN A 178 11.02 19.88 24.92
CA ASN A 178 10.30 20.29 26.12
C ASN A 178 9.13 19.32 26.42
N ALA A 179 8.47 19.51 27.56
CA ALA A 179 7.34 18.67 27.98
C ALA A 179 6.15 18.68 26.98
N TYR A 180 6.10 19.64 26.08
CA TYR A 180 5.09 19.75 25.02
C TYR A 180 5.55 19.14 23.69
N GLY A 181 6.71 18.48 23.65
CA GLY A 181 7.25 17.82 22.44
C GLY A 181 7.93 18.76 21.44
N ASN A 182 8.01 20.07 21.71
CA ASN A 182 8.70 21.01 20.84
C ASN A 182 10.23 20.91 21.01
N ALA A 183 10.95 20.97 19.89
CA ALA A 183 12.41 21.04 19.94
C ALA A 183 12.85 22.30 20.67
N ILE A 184 13.75 22.14 21.63
CA ILE A 184 14.42 23.27 22.30
C ILE A 184 15.61 23.63 21.42
N ALA A 185 15.88 24.92 21.27
CA ALA A 185 17.11 25.36 20.62
C ALA A 185 18.30 24.84 21.43
N ASP A 186 18.99 23.84 20.90
CA ASP A 186 20.07 23.13 21.56
C ASP A 186 21.32 23.22 20.67
N GLU A 187 22.35 23.91 21.21
CA GLU A 187 23.64 24.01 20.53
C GLU A 187 24.33 22.64 20.35
N ASN A 188 23.87 21.63 21.08
CA ASN A 188 24.36 20.25 20.99
C ASN A 188 23.51 19.35 20.08
N ALA A 189 22.52 19.90 19.35
CA ALA A 189 21.72 19.11 18.42
C ALA A 189 22.63 18.48 17.35
N THR A 190 22.67 17.16 17.34
CA THR A 190 23.49 16.40 16.37
C THR A 190 22.62 15.88 15.25
N THR A 191 22.94 16.28 14.02
CA THR A 191 22.24 15.82 12.81
C THR A 191 23.14 14.85 12.04
N TYR A 192 22.62 13.64 11.81
CA TYR A 192 23.20 12.65 10.92
C TYR A 192 22.48 12.74 9.59
N ALA A 193 23.22 13.03 8.52
CA ALA A 193 22.65 13.09 7.18
C ALA A 193 22.17 11.71 6.71
N ALA A 194 21.09 11.69 5.92
CA ALA A 194 20.67 10.49 5.21
C ALA A 194 21.76 10.03 4.23
N LYS A 195 21.86 8.73 4.01
CA LYS A 195 22.70 8.14 2.95
C LYS A 195 21.82 7.37 2.00
N ASP A 196 21.94 7.66 0.70
CA ASP A 196 21.23 6.92 -0.34
C ASP A 196 21.72 5.47 -0.42
N GLY A 197 20.85 4.57 -0.80
CA GLY A 197 21.19 3.20 -1.13
C GLY A 197 22.00 3.11 -2.42
N SER A 198 22.53 1.93 -2.69
CA SER A 198 23.31 1.66 -3.92
C SER A 198 22.39 1.16 -5.04
N ASN A 199 22.84 1.34 -6.28
CA ASN A 199 22.17 0.78 -7.45
C ASN A 199 22.59 -0.68 -7.65
N LEU A 200 21.65 -1.51 -8.10
CA LEU A 200 21.89 -2.88 -8.51
C LEU A 200 21.84 -2.98 -10.03
N VAL A 201 22.93 -3.42 -10.64
CA VAL A 201 23.01 -3.66 -12.10
C VAL A 201 22.89 -5.13 -12.35
N LEU A 202 21.86 -5.52 -13.12
CA LEU A 202 21.56 -6.93 -13.43
C LEU A 202 22.17 -7.32 -14.77
N SER A 203 22.36 -8.63 -14.95
CA SER A 203 22.73 -9.21 -16.24
C SER A 203 21.54 -9.43 -17.18
N LEU A 204 20.30 -9.19 -16.69
CA LEU A 204 19.10 -9.29 -17.51
C LEU A 204 19.15 -8.27 -18.65
N ASP A 205 18.87 -8.73 -19.85
CA ASP A 205 18.71 -7.91 -21.03
C ASP A 205 17.23 -7.64 -21.27
N VAL A 206 16.87 -6.34 -21.33
CA VAL A 206 15.46 -5.92 -21.44
C VAL A 206 14.79 -6.52 -22.69
N ASN A 207 15.48 -6.54 -23.82
CA ASN A 207 14.91 -7.04 -25.08
C ASN A 207 14.73 -8.57 -25.04
N ILE A 208 15.73 -9.28 -24.49
CA ILE A 208 15.66 -10.73 -24.38
C ILE A 208 14.59 -11.14 -23.37
N GLN A 209 14.46 -10.43 -22.26
CA GLN A 209 13.43 -10.66 -21.26
C GLN A 209 12.03 -10.45 -21.83
N GLU A 210 11.80 -9.33 -22.56
CA GLU A 210 10.52 -9.06 -23.22
C GLU A 210 10.12 -10.17 -24.19
N VAL A 211 11.06 -10.60 -25.02
CA VAL A 211 10.84 -11.68 -25.98
C VAL A 211 10.52 -12.99 -25.25
N ALA A 212 11.26 -13.31 -24.18
CA ALA A 212 11.03 -14.52 -23.39
C ALA A 212 9.64 -14.52 -22.74
N GLU A 213 9.23 -13.42 -22.13
CA GLU A 213 7.90 -13.29 -21.49
C GLU A 213 6.77 -13.37 -22.51
N ARG A 214 6.91 -12.70 -23.65
CA ARG A 214 5.90 -12.72 -24.72
C ARG A 214 5.71 -14.13 -25.25
N TYR A 215 6.78 -14.82 -25.64
CA TYR A 215 6.65 -16.17 -26.17
C TYR A 215 6.25 -17.19 -25.13
N LEU A 216 6.60 -16.99 -23.86
CA LEU A 216 6.10 -17.84 -22.78
C LEU A 216 4.57 -17.69 -22.64
N ASN A 217 4.04 -16.47 -22.69
CA ASN A 217 2.59 -16.22 -22.67
C ASN A 217 1.89 -16.85 -23.88
N GLU A 218 2.46 -16.68 -25.08
CA GLU A 218 1.91 -17.28 -26.31
C GLU A 218 1.88 -18.81 -26.21
N ALA A 219 2.96 -19.41 -25.71
CA ALA A 219 3.07 -20.87 -25.56
C ALA A 219 2.07 -21.42 -24.54
N ILE A 220 1.90 -20.74 -23.39
CA ILE A 220 0.90 -21.10 -22.37
C ILE A 220 -0.50 -21.07 -22.97
N SER A 221 -0.87 -19.97 -23.65
CA SER A 221 -2.18 -19.79 -24.23
C SER A 221 -2.47 -20.78 -25.37
N ALA A 222 -1.48 -20.99 -26.26
CA ALA A 222 -1.65 -21.85 -27.43
C ALA A 222 -1.78 -23.34 -27.07
N ASN A 223 -1.21 -23.75 -25.95
CA ASN A 223 -1.16 -25.16 -25.52
C ASN A 223 -2.07 -25.44 -24.31
N ASN A 224 -2.88 -24.47 -23.89
CA ASN A 224 -3.77 -24.58 -22.73
C ASN A 224 -3.01 -25.14 -21.51
N VAL A 225 -1.87 -24.52 -21.18
CA VAL A 225 -1.05 -24.95 -20.03
C VAL A 225 -1.79 -24.58 -18.75
N GLU A 226 -2.22 -25.60 -18.03
CA GLU A 226 -3.09 -25.45 -16.85
C GLU A 226 -2.34 -25.02 -15.59
N ASN A 227 -1.02 -25.21 -15.54
CA ASN A 227 -0.29 -24.98 -14.30
C ASN A 227 0.60 -23.74 -14.38
N ARG A 228 1.82 -23.90 -14.79
CA ARG A 228 2.88 -22.90 -14.64
C ARG A 228 3.81 -22.95 -15.83
N GLY A 229 4.34 -21.79 -16.18
CA GLY A 229 5.34 -21.67 -17.22
C GLY A 229 6.59 -20.97 -16.72
N ALA A 230 7.74 -21.44 -17.14
CA ALA A 230 9.01 -20.80 -16.84
C ALA A 230 9.96 -20.85 -18.04
N ALA A 231 10.74 -19.78 -18.23
CA ALA A 231 11.76 -19.73 -19.27
C ALA A 231 13.02 -19.04 -18.72
N ILE A 232 14.19 -19.60 -19.02
CA ILE A 232 15.49 -19.03 -18.65
C ILE A 232 16.35 -18.96 -19.91
N VAL A 233 16.94 -17.77 -20.14
CA VAL A 233 17.95 -17.59 -21.19
C VAL A 233 19.28 -17.24 -20.54
N MET A 234 20.28 -18.07 -20.79
CA MET A 234 21.61 -17.94 -20.20
C MET A 234 22.69 -17.88 -21.27
N ASN A 235 23.65 -16.98 -21.09
CA ASN A 235 24.86 -16.97 -21.87
C ASN A 235 25.79 -18.13 -21.42
N VAL A 236 25.89 -19.15 -22.22
CA VAL A 236 26.66 -20.38 -21.89
C VAL A 236 28.17 -20.17 -21.70
N LYS A 237 28.72 -19.05 -22.21
CA LYS A 237 30.14 -18.74 -22.08
C LYS A 237 30.46 -18.03 -20.76
N THR A 238 29.54 -17.23 -20.25
CA THR A 238 29.76 -16.38 -19.07
C THR A 238 28.95 -16.82 -17.87
N GLY A 239 27.91 -17.65 -18.08
CA GLY A 239 26.94 -18.01 -17.04
C GLY A 239 25.93 -16.89 -16.70
N ALA A 240 26.00 -15.75 -17.39
CA ALA A 240 25.08 -14.64 -17.13
C ALA A 240 23.65 -15.02 -17.54
N ILE A 241 22.68 -14.79 -16.65
CA ILE A 241 21.27 -14.93 -16.95
C ILE A 241 20.81 -13.66 -17.67
N LEU A 242 20.35 -13.84 -18.92
CA LEU A 242 19.91 -12.76 -19.80
C LEU A 242 18.39 -12.55 -19.73
N ALA A 243 17.63 -13.61 -19.45
CA ALA A 243 16.21 -13.53 -19.18
C ALA A 243 15.78 -14.62 -18.20
N MET A 244 14.79 -14.33 -17.39
CA MET A 244 14.18 -15.25 -16.45
C MET A 244 12.69 -14.90 -16.31
N ALA A 245 11.84 -15.61 -17.03
CA ALA A 245 10.39 -15.40 -17.07
C ALA A 245 9.67 -16.50 -16.27
N SER A 246 8.65 -16.14 -15.56
CA SER A 246 7.83 -17.01 -14.72
C SER A 246 6.37 -16.60 -14.79
N LYS A 247 5.47 -17.54 -15.00
CA LYS A 247 4.01 -17.32 -15.08
C LYS A 247 3.25 -18.29 -14.17
N PRO A 248 2.14 -17.86 -13.51
CA PRO A 248 1.60 -16.51 -13.52
C PRO A 248 2.55 -15.52 -12.88
N ASP A 249 2.45 -14.26 -13.28
CA ASP A 249 3.17 -13.12 -12.72
C ASP A 249 2.22 -12.09 -12.11
N PHE A 250 2.75 -10.98 -11.65
CA PHE A 250 2.02 -9.91 -10.95
C PHE A 250 2.61 -8.54 -11.31
N ASP A 251 1.86 -7.47 -11.05
CA ASP A 251 2.41 -6.11 -11.13
C ASP A 251 3.02 -5.73 -9.77
N PRO A 252 4.35 -5.50 -9.68
CA PRO A 252 5.00 -5.09 -8.43
C PRO A 252 4.47 -3.77 -7.85
N ASN A 253 3.90 -2.88 -8.69
CA ASN A 253 3.25 -1.66 -8.21
C ASN A 253 1.97 -1.95 -7.42
N ASN A 254 1.33 -3.07 -7.68
CA ASN A 254 0.11 -3.56 -7.02
C ASN A 254 0.21 -5.05 -6.66
N ALA A 255 1.30 -5.42 -6.00
CA ALA A 255 1.67 -6.82 -5.75
C ALA A 255 0.62 -7.64 -4.96
N LEU A 256 -0.28 -6.97 -4.23
CA LEU A 256 -1.34 -7.62 -3.46
C LEU A 256 -2.56 -7.99 -4.32
N ASP A 257 -2.67 -7.44 -5.52
CA ASP A 257 -3.74 -7.73 -6.45
C ASP A 257 -3.46 -9.06 -7.18
N TYR A 258 -4.41 -9.98 -7.09
CA TYR A 258 -4.39 -11.27 -7.77
C TYR A 258 -5.61 -11.47 -8.69
N THR A 259 -6.47 -10.45 -8.82
CA THR A 259 -7.76 -10.57 -9.52
C THR A 259 -7.61 -11.01 -10.97
N ALA A 260 -6.57 -10.55 -11.67
CA ALA A 260 -6.29 -10.97 -13.04
C ALA A 260 -5.98 -12.47 -13.18
N ASN A 261 -5.51 -13.11 -12.11
CA ASN A 261 -5.11 -14.51 -12.07
C ASN A 261 -6.01 -15.37 -11.18
N GLU A 262 -7.06 -14.79 -10.58
CA GLU A 262 -7.83 -15.43 -9.50
C GLU A 262 -8.40 -16.79 -9.88
N ALA A 263 -9.05 -16.91 -11.03
CA ALA A 263 -9.63 -18.17 -11.49
C ALA A 263 -8.56 -19.27 -11.63
N TYR A 264 -7.45 -18.95 -12.24
CA TYR A 264 -6.33 -19.85 -12.42
C TYR A 264 -5.65 -20.23 -11.09
N LEU A 265 -5.45 -19.26 -10.20
CA LEU A 265 -4.86 -19.49 -8.87
C LEU A 265 -5.77 -20.35 -8.00
N ASN A 266 -7.08 -20.16 -8.10
CA ASN A 266 -8.07 -20.98 -7.43
C ASN A 266 -8.00 -22.45 -7.88
N GLU A 267 -7.91 -22.70 -9.19
CA GLU A 267 -7.74 -24.05 -9.72
C GLU A 267 -6.46 -24.70 -9.21
N LEU A 268 -5.33 -23.98 -9.20
CA LEU A 268 -4.07 -24.49 -8.68
C LEU A 268 -4.13 -24.88 -7.20
N VAL A 269 -4.71 -24.02 -6.37
CA VAL A 269 -4.84 -24.29 -4.93
C VAL A 269 -5.71 -25.53 -4.68
N HIS A 270 -6.80 -25.69 -5.45
CA HIS A 270 -7.67 -26.86 -5.32
C HIS A 270 -7.11 -28.14 -5.96
N ALA A 271 -6.19 -28.02 -6.91
CA ALA A 271 -5.50 -29.18 -7.48
C ALA A 271 -4.48 -29.80 -6.50
N GLU A 272 -3.94 -29.00 -5.57
CA GLU A 272 -2.92 -29.46 -4.60
C GLU A 272 -3.37 -29.24 -3.14
N PRO A 273 -4.54 -29.78 -2.72
CA PRO A 273 -5.18 -29.46 -1.44
C PRO A 273 -4.34 -29.85 -0.22
N GLU A 274 -3.52 -30.89 -0.31
CA GLU A 274 -2.59 -31.28 0.77
C GLU A 274 -1.47 -30.26 0.97
N LEU A 275 -0.99 -29.65 -0.13
CA LEU A 275 0.07 -28.63 -0.08
C LEU A 275 -0.41 -27.34 0.58
N TYR A 276 -1.64 -26.94 0.28
CA TYR A 276 -2.20 -25.69 0.76
C TYR A 276 -3.09 -25.85 2.00
N GLY A 277 -3.38 -27.09 2.41
CA GLY A 277 -4.16 -27.38 3.61
C GLY A 277 -5.60 -26.87 3.56
N ILE A 278 -6.19 -26.84 2.36
CA ILE A 278 -7.52 -26.28 2.08
C ILE A 278 -8.67 -27.24 2.45
N TYR A 279 -8.68 -27.67 3.69
CA TYR A 279 -9.68 -28.56 4.22
C TYR A 279 -10.50 -27.89 5.31
N LEU A 280 -11.80 -28.19 5.33
CA LEU A 280 -12.69 -27.76 6.39
C LEU A 280 -12.16 -28.20 7.75
N LYS A 281 -12.22 -27.30 8.71
CA LYS A 281 -11.83 -27.56 10.10
C LYS A 281 -13.01 -27.35 11.03
N ASN A 282 -13.09 -28.22 12.03
CA ASN A 282 -13.99 -28.06 13.17
C ASN A 282 -13.49 -26.92 14.08
N GLU A 283 -14.32 -26.51 15.05
CA GLU A 283 -13.96 -25.47 16.03
C GLU A 283 -12.72 -25.83 16.87
N ASP A 284 -12.45 -27.11 17.06
CA ASP A 284 -11.29 -27.62 17.79
C ASP A 284 -10.00 -27.71 16.93
N GLY A 285 -10.08 -27.31 15.64
CA GLY A 285 -8.97 -27.33 14.69
C GLY A 285 -8.74 -28.69 14.01
N SER A 286 -9.50 -29.73 14.32
CA SER A 286 -9.48 -31.02 13.61
C SER A 286 -10.09 -30.89 12.22
N TYR A 287 -9.68 -31.75 11.26
CA TYR A 287 -10.26 -31.76 9.92
C TYR A 287 -11.65 -32.42 9.92
N VAL A 288 -12.57 -31.83 9.17
CA VAL A 288 -13.85 -32.45 8.83
C VAL A 288 -13.56 -33.61 7.85
N THR A 289 -14.14 -34.79 8.11
CA THR A 289 -13.98 -35.97 7.25
C THR A 289 -15.33 -36.43 6.70
N ASP A 290 -15.29 -36.98 5.47
CA ASP A 290 -16.45 -37.64 4.89
C ASP A 290 -16.72 -39.01 5.50
N ALA A 291 -17.76 -39.71 5.01
CA ALA A 291 -18.14 -41.02 5.50
C ALA A 291 -17.05 -42.12 5.29
N ASN A 292 -16.08 -41.86 4.40
CA ASN A 292 -14.97 -42.77 4.13
C ASN A 292 -13.70 -42.40 4.91
N GLY A 293 -13.75 -41.32 5.71
CA GLY A 293 -12.60 -40.82 6.47
C GLY A 293 -11.67 -39.89 5.70
N ASN A 294 -12.03 -39.46 4.49
CA ASN A 294 -11.24 -38.48 3.74
C ASN A 294 -11.53 -37.06 4.22
N LYS A 295 -10.52 -36.22 4.23
CA LYS A 295 -10.69 -34.80 4.54
C LYS A 295 -11.61 -34.12 3.52
N VAL A 296 -12.52 -33.30 3.97
CA VAL A 296 -13.44 -32.53 3.12
C VAL A 296 -12.80 -31.21 2.72
N LEU A 297 -12.78 -30.90 1.41
CA LEU A 297 -12.28 -29.63 0.89
C LEU A 297 -13.15 -28.46 1.37
N ASP A 298 -12.55 -27.33 1.64
CA ASP A 298 -13.22 -26.09 1.96
C ASP A 298 -13.31 -25.21 0.71
N PRO A 299 -14.44 -25.15 0.00
CA PRO A 299 -14.56 -24.36 -1.22
C PRO A 299 -14.76 -22.86 -0.98
N GLU A 300 -15.06 -22.46 0.24
CA GLU A 300 -15.39 -21.07 0.63
C GLU A 300 -14.31 -20.42 1.49
N GLY A 301 -13.17 -21.08 1.68
CA GLY A 301 -12.06 -20.55 2.47
C GLY A 301 -11.41 -19.31 1.82
N ASP A 302 -10.87 -18.40 2.65
CA ASP A 302 -10.02 -17.30 2.14
C ASP A 302 -8.62 -17.82 1.79
N TYR A 303 -8.38 -18.04 0.50
CA TYR A 303 -7.09 -18.49 -0.05
C TYR A 303 -6.24 -17.37 -0.63
N SER A 304 -6.62 -16.11 -0.41
CA SER A 304 -5.93 -14.94 -0.96
C SER A 304 -4.43 -14.90 -0.63
N GLY A 305 -4.04 -15.40 0.54
CA GLY A 305 -2.65 -15.52 0.94
C GLY A 305 -1.86 -16.50 0.06
N TYR A 306 -2.45 -17.65 -0.28
CA TYR A 306 -1.84 -18.64 -1.18
C TYR A 306 -1.77 -18.13 -2.61
N TYR A 307 -2.81 -17.45 -3.10
CA TYR A 307 -2.83 -16.86 -4.43
C TYR A 307 -1.67 -15.88 -4.62
N ARG A 308 -1.45 -14.99 -3.65
CA ARG A 308 -0.33 -14.05 -3.65
C ARG A 308 1.02 -14.79 -3.62
N ASP A 309 1.19 -15.75 -2.73
CA ASP A 309 2.43 -16.50 -2.61
C ASP A 309 2.76 -17.26 -3.92
N ILE A 310 1.77 -17.88 -4.57
CA ILE A 310 1.94 -18.56 -5.84
C ILE A 310 2.38 -17.60 -6.96
N GLN A 311 1.74 -16.44 -7.08
CA GLN A 311 2.10 -15.49 -8.14
C GLN A 311 3.45 -14.80 -7.90
N TRP A 312 3.84 -14.56 -6.65
CA TRP A 312 5.11 -13.92 -6.32
C TRP A 312 6.32 -14.84 -6.51
N LYS A 313 6.14 -16.15 -6.35
CA LYS A 313 7.23 -17.12 -6.48
C LYS A 313 7.88 -17.09 -7.86
N ASN A 314 9.20 -17.03 -7.86
CA ASN A 314 9.98 -17.26 -9.05
C ASN A 314 10.10 -18.77 -9.31
N LYS A 315 9.21 -19.30 -10.13
CA LYS A 315 9.06 -20.73 -10.40
C LYS A 315 10.28 -21.36 -11.06
N THR A 316 11.14 -20.53 -11.66
CA THR A 316 12.39 -21.01 -12.28
C THR A 316 13.40 -21.54 -11.27
N ILE A 317 13.29 -21.12 -10.00
CA ILE A 317 14.26 -21.47 -8.94
C ILE A 317 13.63 -22.03 -7.67
N THR A 318 12.30 -21.95 -7.54
CA THR A 318 11.59 -22.39 -6.31
C THR A 318 10.83 -23.69 -6.50
N GLU A 319 10.67 -24.16 -7.72
CA GLU A 319 9.85 -25.34 -8.02
C GLU A 319 10.66 -26.44 -8.69
N LEU A 320 10.22 -27.67 -8.46
CA LEU A 320 10.82 -28.86 -9.08
C LEU A 320 10.08 -29.18 -10.37
N TYR A 321 10.83 -29.45 -11.41
CA TYR A 321 10.31 -29.91 -12.70
C TYR A 321 10.87 -31.30 -13.01
N TYR A 322 10.01 -32.17 -13.50
CA TYR A 322 10.49 -33.41 -14.08
C TYR A 322 11.21 -33.12 -15.41
N PRO A 323 12.42 -33.64 -15.63
CA PRO A 323 13.08 -33.48 -16.91
C PRO A 323 12.20 -34.05 -18.03
N GLY A 324 11.80 -33.16 -18.95
CA GLY A 324 11.04 -33.55 -20.14
C GLY A 324 11.94 -33.97 -21.29
N SER A 325 11.36 -34.04 -22.48
CA SER A 325 12.12 -34.35 -23.71
C SER A 325 13.16 -33.27 -23.97
N VAL A 326 14.38 -33.69 -24.25
CA VAL A 326 15.46 -32.83 -24.71
C VAL A 326 15.51 -32.95 -26.24
N PHE A 327 15.49 -31.82 -26.92
CA PHE A 327 15.59 -31.76 -28.38
C PHE A 327 17.04 -31.50 -28.80
#